data_055e914b678e39260a291d544a88070e
#
_entry.id   055e914b678e39260a291d544a88070e
#
_cell.length_a   1.000
_cell.length_b   1.000
_cell.length_c   1.000
_cell.angle_alpha   90.00
_cell.angle_beta   90.00
_cell.angle_gamma   90.00
#
_symmetry.space_group_name_H-M   'P 1'
#
loop_
_entity.id
_entity.type
_entity.pdbx_description
1 polymer ?
#
loop_
_entity_poly.entity_id
_entity_poly.type
_entity_poly.pdbx_seq_one_letter_code
_entity_poly.pdbx_strand_id
1 'polypeptide(L)'
;MDTDHDPIVAFLGLGLISGSLAGALKRRNWRADLIAWGPRAPSLERGLALGLIDRFSLDLPTIVAEADVVVIGAPPEATAQLLPEVLDLAVASGDPVVTDMASTKGVIVDAAGSAYPRFVPGHPIAGSENSGVGAANPELFDGREVILTPSSATDTAALKIVERLWVTAGARITHMSVEDHDAALAASSHVPHMVAYALTSMLADHELSPMQHGGGALRDMTRIAASDPLMWRDIALTNRDAILTAMDAMAQEHDHLRTLIAETDGDAIETFFARCREVRRKHDDILNPLTSESELTD
;
A
#
# COMPACT_ATOMS: atom_id res chain seq x y z
N MET A 1 19.39 5.71 -18.99
CA MET A 1 19.54 7.14 -18.69
C MET A 1 21.01 7.44 -18.80
N ASP A 2 21.38 8.07 -19.86
CA ASP A 2 22.74 8.56 -20.12
C ASP A 2 22.60 10.08 -20.33
N THR A 3 22.14 10.72 -19.25
CA THR A 3 21.96 12.18 -19.21
C THR A 3 23.04 12.75 -18.28
N ASP A 4 23.65 13.81 -18.72
CA ASP A 4 24.75 14.54 -18.03
C ASP A 4 24.26 15.22 -16.72
N HIS A 5 23.01 14.93 -16.26
CA HIS A 5 22.39 15.47 -15.05
C HIS A 5 21.74 14.36 -14.19
N ASP A 6 21.65 14.61 -12.90
CA ASP A 6 20.94 13.72 -11.96
C ASP A 6 19.42 13.72 -12.31
N PRO A 7 18.75 12.54 -12.33
CA PRO A 7 17.34 12.45 -12.66
C PRO A 7 16.46 13.20 -11.66
N ILE A 8 15.35 13.75 -12.16
CA ILE A 8 14.34 14.43 -11.33
C ILE A 8 13.20 13.44 -11.01
N VAL A 9 12.96 13.17 -9.72
CA VAL A 9 11.85 12.36 -9.25
C VAL A 9 10.80 13.25 -8.60
N ALA A 10 9.61 13.30 -9.19
CA ALA A 10 8.49 14.09 -8.73
C ALA A 10 7.49 13.26 -7.92
N PHE A 11 7.21 13.66 -6.69
CA PHE A 11 6.18 13.07 -5.84
C PHE A 11 4.89 13.87 -5.91
N LEU A 12 3.82 13.29 -6.46
CA LEU A 12 2.49 13.89 -6.46
C LEU A 12 1.70 13.40 -5.25
N GLY A 13 1.65 14.24 -4.20
CA GLY A 13 1.22 13.90 -2.87
C GLY A 13 2.39 13.48 -1.98
N LEU A 14 2.61 14.24 -0.90
CA LEU A 14 3.71 13.99 0.03
C LEU A 14 3.16 13.60 1.41
N GLY A 15 2.81 12.32 1.55
CA GLY A 15 2.39 11.67 2.78
C GLY A 15 3.47 10.79 3.40
N LEU A 16 3.04 9.84 4.25
CA LEU A 16 3.90 8.83 4.87
C LEU A 16 4.71 8.06 3.80
N ILE A 17 4.03 7.48 2.81
CA ILE A 17 4.65 6.56 1.84
C ILE A 17 5.61 7.32 0.92
N SER A 18 5.16 8.42 0.31
CA SER A 18 6.02 9.27 -0.54
C SER A 18 7.22 9.83 0.23
N GLY A 19 6.99 10.31 1.44
CA GLY A 19 8.08 10.84 2.29
C GLY A 19 9.06 9.75 2.69
N SER A 20 8.59 8.54 2.96
CA SER A 20 9.45 7.39 3.26
C SER A 20 10.28 6.98 2.05
N LEU A 21 9.68 6.96 0.84
CA LEU A 21 10.41 6.67 -0.40
C LEU A 21 11.47 7.73 -0.67
N ALA A 22 11.12 9.00 -0.57
CA ALA A 22 12.08 10.09 -0.72
C ALA A 22 13.25 9.98 0.27
N GLY A 23 12.96 9.72 1.55
CA GLY A 23 13.94 9.50 2.58
C GLY A 23 14.82 8.27 2.33
N ALA A 24 14.24 7.15 1.87
CA ALA A 24 14.97 5.94 1.52
C ALA A 24 15.95 6.17 0.37
N LEU A 25 15.55 6.89 -0.67
CA LEU A 25 16.41 7.23 -1.80
C LEU A 25 17.59 8.09 -1.36
N LYS A 26 17.36 9.13 -0.54
CA LYS A 26 18.44 9.98 0.02
C LYS A 26 19.39 9.20 0.93
N ARG A 27 18.85 8.38 1.83
CA ARG A 27 19.66 7.52 2.72
C ARG A 27 20.58 6.59 1.95
N ARG A 28 20.14 6.09 0.81
CA ARG A 28 20.91 5.17 -0.05
C ARG A 28 21.74 5.87 -1.12
N ASN A 29 21.91 7.20 -0.99
CA ASN A 29 22.70 8.03 -1.89
C ASN A 29 22.29 7.90 -3.37
N TRP A 30 20.99 7.70 -3.63
CA TRP A 30 20.50 7.82 -4.99
C TRP A 30 20.62 9.28 -5.43
N ARG A 31 21.44 9.51 -6.43
CA ARG A 31 21.59 10.84 -7.01
C ARG A 31 20.33 11.18 -7.83
N ALA A 32 19.53 12.06 -7.29
CA ALA A 32 18.32 12.58 -7.91
C ALA A 32 17.95 13.91 -7.26
N ASP A 33 17.33 14.82 -8.03
CA ASP A 33 16.60 15.96 -7.48
C ASP A 33 15.18 15.48 -7.12
N LEU A 34 14.82 15.52 -5.84
CA LEU A 34 13.54 15.05 -5.33
C LEU A 34 12.60 16.22 -5.18
N ILE A 35 11.60 16.30 -6.05
CA ILE A 35 10.62 17.39 -6.07
C ILE A 35 9.24 16.90 -5.69
N ALA A 36 8.36 17.79 -5.22
CA ALA A 36 7.01 17.39 -4.84
C ALA A 36 5.97 18.41 -5.28
N TRP A 37 4.77 17.89 -5.53
CA TRP A 37 3.55 18.64 -5.71
C TRP A 37 2.46 18.15 -4.74
N GLY A 38 1.57 19.04 -4.39
CA GLY A 38 0.34 18.74 -3.67
C GLY A 38 -0.60 19.93 -3.66
N PRO A 39 -1.89 19.72 -3.38
CA PRO A 39 -2.89 20.79 -3.43
C PRO A 39 -2.73 21.84 -2.33
N ARG A 40 -1.89 21.57 -1.33
CA ARG A 40 -1.68 22.45 -0.16
C ARG A 40 -0.21 22.45 0.27
N ALA A 41 0.31 23.62 0.62
CA ALA A 41 1.71 23.82 1.00
C ALA A 41 2.17 23.13 2.31
N PRO A 42 1.38 22.99 3.38
CA PRO A 42 1.92 22.60 4.70
C PRO A 42 2.66 21.24 4.72
N SER A 43 2.17 20.24 4.00
CA SER A 43 2.87 18.94 3.91
C SER A 43 4.16 19.02 3.09
N LEU A 44 4.18 19.86 2.06
CA LEU A 44 5.35 20.09 1.20
C LEU A 44 6.43 20.86 1.95
N GLU A 45 6.06 21.95 2.62
CA GLU A 45 6.94 22.73 3.50
C GLU A 45 7.54 21.86 4.61
N ARG A 46 6.72 20.99 5.21
CA ARG A 46 7.21 20.04 6.23
C ARG A 46 8.19 19.04 5.64
N GLY A 47 7.92 18.50 4.44
CA GLY A 47 8.83 17.57 3.73
C GLY A 47 10.16 18.24 3.38
N LEU A 48 10.13 19.49 2.93
CA LEU A 48 11.32 20.31 2.67
C LEU A 48 12.12 20.54 3.96
N ALA A 49 11.45 20.93 5.06
CA ALA A 49 12.09 21.16 6.35
C ALA A 49 12.71 19.88 6.97
N LEU A 50 12.15 18.71 6.67
CA LEU A 50 12.71 17.41 7.05
C LEU A 50 13.83 16.93 6.12
N GLY A 51 14.14 17.67 5.06
CA GLY A 51 15.15 17.30 4.06
C GLY A 51 14.76 16.10 3.18
N LEU A 52 13.47 15.76 3.11
CA LEU A 52 12.98 14.63 2.29
C LEU A 52 12.91 15.00 0.81
N ILE A 53 12.62 16.26 0.50
CA ILE A 53 12.58 16.79 -0.86
C ILE A 53 13.49 18.02 -0.96
N ASP A 54 13.90 18.36 -2.18
CA ASP A 54 14.82 19.48 -2.46
C ASP A 54 14.06 20.77 -2.80
N ARG A 55 12.88 20.64 -3.41
CA ARG A 55 11.96 21.75 -3.71
C ARG A 55 10.53 21.25 -3.93
N PHE A 56 9.58 22.17 -4.04
CA PHE A 56 8.19 21.85 -4.36
C PHE A 56 7.53 22.97 -5.17
N SER A 57 6.41 22.64 -5.81
CA SER A 57 5.50 23.61 -6.42
C SER A 57 4.04 23.24 -6.15
N LEU A 58 3.15 24.22 -6.21
CA LEU A 58 1.69 24.00 -6.21
C LEU A 58 1.13 23.95 -7.65
N ASP A 59 2.00 24.13 -8.65
CA ASP A 59 1.68 24.07 -10.08
C ASP A 59 2.00 22.68 -10.62
N LEU A 60 0.97 21.87 -10.86
CA LEU A 60 1.11 20.49 -11.34
C LEU A 60 1.81 20.39 -12.70
N PRO A 61 1.41 21.19 -13.74
CA PRO A 61 2.08 21.16 -15.03
C PRO A 61 3.60 21.38 -14.96
N THR A 62 4.04 22.35 -14.17
CA THR A 62 5.47 22.62 -13.98
C THR A 62 6.20 21.40 -13.39
N ILE A 63 5.65 20.77 -12.38
CA ILE A 63 6.28 19.62 -11.73
C ILE A 63 6.38 18.41 -12.66
N VAL A 64 5.32 18.13 -13.43
CA VAL A 64 5.32 17.00 -14.38
C VAL A 64 6.28 17.28 -15.54
N ALA A 65 6.34 18.52 -16.02
CA ALA A 65 7.21 18.91 -17.13
C ALA A 65 8.72 18.82 -16.80
N GLU A 66 9.09 18.94 -15.53
CA GLU A 66 10.49 18.86 -15.11
C GLU A 66 10.93 17.43 -14.79
N ALA A 67 9.98 16.49 -14.56
CA ALA A 67 10.25 15.17 -14.03
C ALA A 67 10.77 14.17 -15.07
N ASP A 68 11.73 13.34 -14.70
CA ASP A 68 12.08 12.09 -15.41
C ASP A 68 11.22 10.93 -14.92
N VAL A 69 10.84 10.96 -13.62
CA VAL A 69 9.97 9.96 -12.98
C VAL A 69 8.92 10.67 -12.14
N VAL A 70 7.66 10.34 -12.35
CA VAL A 70 6.52 10.83 -11.56
C VAL A 70 5.98 9.69 -10.69
N VAL A 71 5.90 9.92 -9.38
CA VAL A 71 5.40 8.97 -8.39
C VAL A 71 4.13 9.54 -7.75
N ILE A 72 2.98 8.93 -7.99
CA ILE A 72 1.69 9.38 -7.44
C ILE A 72 1.47 8.71 -6.08
N GLY A 73 1.49 9.51 -5.02
CA GLY A 73 1.35 9.07 -3.63
C GLY A 73 0.08 9.60 -2.96
N ALA A 74 -1.05 9.48 -3.64
CA ALA A 74 -2.37 9.86 -3.15
C ALA A 74 -3.21 8.60 -2.83
N PRO A 75 -4.29 8.70 -2.04
CA PRO A 75 -5.26 7.62 -1.86
C PRO A 75 -5.84 7.11 -3.18
N PRO A 76 -6.35 5.86 -3.25
CA PRO A 76 -6.74 5.23 -4.52
C PRO A 76 -7.71 6.05 -5.36
N GLU A 77 -8.78 6.58 -4.77
CA GLU A 77 -9.76 7.40 -5.49
C GLU A 77 -9.14 8.71 -6.01
N ALA A 78 -8.35 9.40 -5.19
CA ALA A 78 -7.68 10.62 -5.60
C ALA A 78 -6.61 10.36 -6.68
N THR A 79 -5.93 9.21 -6.62
CA THR A 79 -4.99 8.80 -7.67
C THR A 79 -5.72 8.55 -8.98
N ALA A 80 -6.83 7.82 -8.97
CA ALA A 80 -7.63 7.56 -10.16
C ALA A 80 -8.18 8.85 -10.81
N GLN A 81 -8.57 9.83 -9.99
CA GLN A 81 -9.02 11.14 -10.48
C GLN A 81 -7.89 11.98 -11.07
N LEU A 82 -6.71 11.94 -10.48
CA LEU A 82 -5.55 12.75 -10.89
C LEU A 82 -4.82 12.17 -12.10
N LEU A 83 -4.78 10.84 -12.22
CA LEU A 83 -3.94 10.13 -13.18
C LEU A 83 -4.18 10.51 -14.63
N PRO A 84 -5.40 10.67 -15.16
CA PRO A 84 -5.61 11.08 -16.55
C PRO A 84 -4.94 12.42 -16.88
N GLU A 85 -5.08 13.43 -16.01
CA GLU A 85 -4.43 14.74 -16.19
C GLU A 85 -2.90 14.61 -16.17
N VAL A 86 -2.36 13.80 -15.25
CA VAL A 86 -0.91 13.57 -15.17
C VAL A 86 -0.38 12.90 -16.44
N LEU A 87 -1.11 11.91 -17.00
CA LEU A 87 -0.68 11.24 -18.23
C LEU A 87 -0.75 12.17 -19.44
N ASP A 88 -1.76 13.03 -19.55
CA ASP A 88 -1.87 14.04 -20.60
C ASP A 88 -0.70 15.04 -20.51
N LEU A 89 -0.36 15.50 -19.31
CA LEU A 89 0.79 16.36 -19.07
C LEU A 89 2.11 15.65 -19.40
N ALA A 90 2.24 14.38 -19.04
CA ALA A 90 3.42 13.57 -19.33
C ALA A 90 3.68 13.43 -20.84
N VAL A 91 2.64 13.15 -21.62
CA VAL A 91 2.73 13.13 -23.11
C VAL A 91 3.20 14.47 -23.66
N ALA A 92 2.75 15.58 -23.07
CA ALA A 92 3.13 16.94 -23.52
C ALA A 92 4.55 17.36 -23.08
N SER A 93 5.17 16.63 -22.14
CA SER A 93 6.38 17.06 -21.41
C SER A 93 7.59 16.13 -21.55
N GLY A 94 7.67 15.36 -22.65
CA GLY A 94 8.85 14.51 -22.92
C GLY A 94 8.77 13.10 -22.37
N ASP A 95 7.56 12.61 -22.10
CA ASP A 95 7.28 11.22 -21.72
C ASP A 95 8.03 10.71 -20.48
N PRO A 96 7.92 11.34 -19.29
CA PRO A 96 8.48 10.81 -18.05
C PRO A 96 7.92 9.42 -17.72
N VAL A 97 8.63 8.63 -16.92
CA VAL A 97 8.05 7.40 -16.35
C VAL A 97 7.05 7.78 -15.28
N VAL A 98 5.84 7.23 -15.33
CA VAL A 98 4.80 7.46 -14.31
C VAL A 98 4.55 6.17 -13.53
N THR A 99 4.47 6.25 -12.22
CA THR A 99 4.09 5.14 -11.34
C THR A 99 3.18 5.65 -10.21
N ASP A 100 2.44 4.75 -9.59
CA ASP A 100 1.61 5.05 -8.43
C ASP A 100 1.94 4.15 -7.24
N MET A 101 1.35 4.44 -6.09
CA MET A 101 1.51 3.67 -4.86
C MET A 101 0.16 3.30 -4.21
N ALA A 102 -0.92 3.35 -4.98
CA ALA A 102 -2.26 3.11 -4.46
C ALA A 102 -2.47 1.64 -4.04
N SER A 103 -3.33 1.42 -3.05
CA SER A 103 -3.59 0.10 -2.47
C SER A 103 -4.46 -0.81 -3.33
N THR A 104 -5.12 -0.28 -4.37
CA THR A 104 -5.96 -1.01 -5.31
C THR A 104 -5.52 -0.70 -6.74
N LYS A 105 -5.57 -1.69 -7.64
CA LYS A 105 -4.99 -1.52 -8.99
C LYS A 105 -6.03 -1.42 -10.09
N GLY A 106 -7.18 -2.10 -9.97
CA GLY A 106 -8.21 -2.09 -11.03
C GLY A 106 -8.64 -0.69 -11.41
N VAL A 107 -9.10 0.11 -10.43
CA VAL A 107 -9.54 1.49 -10.66
C VAL A 107 -8.43 2.39 -11.23
N ILE A 108 -7.18 2.14 -10.86
CA ILE A 108 -6.03 2.93 -11.33
C ILE A 108 -5.74 2.63 -12.79
N VAL A 109 -5.71 1.35 -13.16
CA VAL A 109 -5.44 0.93 -14.54
C VAL A 109 -6.59 1.32 -15.46
N ASP A 110 -7.84 1.23 -15.00
CA ASP A 110 -9.01 1.72 -15.72
C ASP A 110 -8.93 3.23 -15.99
N ALA A 111 -8.53 4.01 -14.99
CA ALA A 111 -8.34 5.45 -15.13
C ALA A 111 -7.18 5.83 -16.07
N ALA A 112 -6.10 5.04 -16.07
CA ALA A 112 -4.96 5.24 -16.97
C ALA A 112 -5.30 4.96 -18.43
N GLY A 113 -6.21 4.03 -18.67
CA GLY A 113 -6.45 3.50 -20.01
C GLY A 113 -5.19 2.82 -20.60
N SER A 114 -5.15 2.69 -21.92
CA SER A 114 -4.04 2.00 -22.60
C SER A 114 -3.09 2.95 -23.36
N ALA A 115 -3.26 4.26 -23.23
CA ALA A 115 -2.62 5.25 -24.09
C ALA A 115 -1.17 5.61 -23.69
N TYR A 116 -0.75 5.29 -22.47
CA TYR A 116 0.57 5.67 -21.96
C TYR A 116 1.41 4.46 -21.52
N PRO A 117 2.25 3.90 -22.41
CA PRO A 117 3.06 2.71 -22.13
C PRO A 117 4.08 2.88 -21.00
N ARG A 118 4.45 4.12 -20.68
CA ARG A 118 5.42 4.42 -19.61
C ARG A 118 4.78 4.58 -18.21
N PHE A 119 3.49 4.26 -18.10
CA PHE A 119 2.83 4.08 -16.81
C PHE A 119 3.07 2.66 -16.30
N VAL A 120 3.60 2.56 -15.08
CA VAL A 120 3.88 1.29 -14.38
C VAL A 120 3.14 1.31 -13.06
N PRO A 121 1.98 0.64 -12.96
CA PRO A 121 1.22 0.62 -11.72
C PRO A 121 1.97 -0.15 -10.63
N GLY A 122 1.96 0.38 -9.40
CA GLY A 122 2.66 -0.20 -8.27
C GLY A 122 1.89 -0.08 -6.95
N HIS A 123 2.25 -0.95 -6.00
CA HIS A 123 1.72 -0.94 -4.65
C HIS A 123 2.77 -1.43 -3.65
N PRO A 124 3.37 -0.56 -2.82
CA PRO A 124 4.25 -0.98 -1.74
C PRO A 124 3.43 -1.61 -0.60
N ILE A 125 3.75 -2.86 -0.24
CA ILE A 125 3.12 -3.57 0.87
C ILE A 125 3.83 -3.16 2.17
N ALA A 126 3.68 -1.91 2.50
CA ALA A 126 4.28 -1.28 3.68
C ALA A 126 3.41 -0.11 4.15
N GLY A 127 3.32 0.07 5.44
CA GLY A 127 2.54 1.15 6.06
C GLY A 127 2.70 1.16 7.56
N SER A 128 2.08 2.13 8.19
CA SER A 128 1.91 2.20 9.64
C SER A 128 0.57 2.86 9.96
N GLU A 129 0.16 2.79 11.22
CA GLU A 129 -1.00 3.49 11.76
C GLU A 129 -0.85 5.01 11.78
N ASN A 130 0.38 5.51 11.62
CA ASN A 130 0.66 6.94 11.54
C ASN A 130 0.43 7.47 10.12
N SER A 131 0.12 8.74 9.99
CA SER A 131 -0.16 9.41 8.73
C SER A 131 0.63 10.70 8.53
N GLY A 132 0.70 11.17 7.28
CA GLY A 132 1.35 12.41 6.91
C GLY A 132 2.88 12.29 6.78
N VAL A 133 3.50 13.33 6.20
CA VAL A 133 4.94 13.36 5.91
C VAL A 133 5.82 13.38 7.17
N GLY A 134 5.27 13.85 8.29
CA GLY A 134 5.98 13.86 9.58
C GLY A 134 6.26 12.46 10.16
N ALA A 135 5.53 11.45 9.69
CA ALA A 135 5.70 10.05 10.08
C ALA A 135 6.59 9.26 9.09
N ALA A 136 7.18 9.94 8.11
CA ALA A 136 8.04 9.29 7.11
C ALA A 136 9.20 8.53 7.77
N ASN A 137 9.40 7.29 7.33
CA ASN A 137 10.47 6.41 7.80
C ASN A 137 11.30 5.94 6.61
N PRO A 138 12.59 6.35 6.50
CA PRO A 138 13.46 5.93 5.39
C PRO A 138 13.75 4.42 5.32
N GLU A 139 13.41 3.65 6.37
CA GLU A 139 13.58 2.20 6.45
C GLU A 139 12.28 1.43 6.18
N LEU A 140 11.18 2.14 5.88
CA LEU A 140 9.85 1.56 5.74
C LEU A 140 9.80 0.40 4.74
N PHE A 141 10.61 0.46 3.69
CA PHE A 141 10.60 -0.51 2.60
C PHE A 141 11.69 -1.58 2.72
N ASP A 142 12.54 -1.55 3.75
CA ASP A 142 13.64 -2.51 3.90
C ASP A 142 13.10 -3.94 4.02
N GLY A 143 13.40 -4.78 3.00
CA GLY A 143 12.91 -6.15 2.88
C GLY A 143 11.40 -6.28 2.62
N ARG A 144 10.66 -5.19 2.46
CA ARG A 144 9.21 -5.21 2.17
C ARG A 144 8.96 -5.50 0.70
N GLU A 145 7.78 -6.01 0.42
CA GLU A 145 7.32 -6.29 -0.94
C GLU A 145 6.76 -5.02 -1.59
N VAL A 146 7.04 -4.86 -2.88
CA VAL A 146 6.34 -3.94 -3.77
C VAL A 146 5.80 -4.75 -4.93
N ILE A 147 4.50 -4.70 -5.12
CA ILE A 147 3.84 -5.38 -6.23
C ILE A 147 3.72 -4.38 -7.39
N LEU A 148 4.24 -4.78 -8.55
CA LEU A 148 4.03 -4.06 -9.80
C LEU A 148 3.06 -4.87 -10.68
N THR A 149 2.14 -4.16 -11.36
CA THR A 149 1.15 -4.81 -12.23
C THR A 149 1.31 -4.34 -13.68
N PRO A 150 2.46 -4.65 -14.34
CA PRO A 150 2.68 -4.26 -15.72
C PRO A 150 1.75 -5.04 -16.65
N SER A 151 1.29 -4.39 -17.71
CA SER A 151 0.57 -5.02 -18.81
C SER A 151 1.51 -5.40 -19.97
N SER A 152 0.99 -6.09 -20.98
CA SER A 152 1.73 -6.37 -22.21
C SER A 152 2.07 -5.10 -23.01
N ALA A 153 1.40 -3.97 -22.75
CA ALA A 153 1.66 -2.67 -23.37
C ALA A 153 2.69 -1.85 -22.59
N THR A 154 3.07 -2.25 -21.39
CA THR A 154 4.02 -1.50 -20.56
C THR A 154 5.41 -1.48 -21.18
N ASP A 155 5.98 -0.28 -21.31
CA ASP A 155 7.36 -0.09 -21.80
C ASP A 155 8.37 -0.76 -20.87
N THR A 156 9.19 -1.65 -21.41
CA THR A 156 10.17 -2.44 -20.64
C THR A 156 11.24 -1.56 -19.98
N ALA A 157 11.60 -0.43 -20.59
CA ALA A 157 12.58 0.48 -20.02
C ALA A 157 11.96 1.25 -18.84
N ALA A 158 10.69 1.66 -18.95
CA ALA A 158 9.96 2.29 -17.86
C ALA A 158 9.80 1.33 -16.67
N LEU A 159 9.44 0.07 -16.93
CA LEU A 159 9.34 -0.96 -15.89
C LEU A 159 10.66 -1.11 -15.12
N LYS A 160 11.80 -1.22 -15.81
CA LYS A 160 13.12 -1.33 -15.18
C LYS A 160 13.49 -0.10 -14.34
N ILE A 161 13.05 1.09 -14.73
CA ILE A 161 13.27 2.31 -13.96
C ILE A 161 12.51 2.25 -12.63
N VAL A 162 11.23 1.85 -12.67
CA VAL A 162 10.40 1.71 -11.46
C VAL A 162 10.91 0.57 -10.56
N GLU A 163 11.29 -0.58 -11.12
CA GLU A 163 11.94 -1.66 -10.36
C GLU A 163 13.19 -1.17 -9.64
N ARG A 164 14.05 -0.45 -10.35
CA ARG A 164 15.29 0.11 -9.78
C ARG A 164 15.00 1.12 -8.67
N LEU A 165 13.98 1.96 -8.83
CA LEU A 165 13.55 2.92 -7.82
C LEU A 165 13.24 2.20 -6.49
N TRP A 166 12.40 1.16 -6.55
CA TRP A 166 11.98 0.40 -5.37
C TRP A 166 13.09 -0.48 -4.79
N VAL A 167 13.88 -1.16 -5.64
CA VAL A 167 15.03 -1.95 -5.18
C VAL A 167 16.03 -1.04 -4.47
N THR A 168 16.27 0.16 -4.99
CA THR A 168 17.10 1.17 -4.30
C THR A 168 16.50 1.58 -2.96
N ALA A 169 15.18 1.67 -2.84
CA ALA A 169 14.53 1.95 -1.55
C ALA A 169 14.61 0.76 -0.57
N GLY A 170 15.10 -0.42 -0.99
CA GLY A 170 15.27 -1.61 -0.17
C GLY A 170 14.17 -2.65 -0.31
N ALA A 171 13.24 -2.44 -1.23
CA ALA A 171 12.13 -3.33 -1.44
C ALA A 171 12.49 -4.57 -2.29
N ARG A 172 11.66 -5.61 -2.16
CA ARG A 172 11.62 -6.76 -3.07
C ARG A 172 10.47 -6.57 -4.05
N ILE A 173 10.69 -6.88 -5.32
CA ILE A 173 9.67 -6.70 -6.37
C ILE A 173 8.98 -8.03 -6.65
N THR A 174 7.66 -7.96 -6.76
CA THR A 174 6.80 -9.04 -7.27
C THR A 174 5.97 -8.48 -8.42
N HIS A 175 5.76 -9.29 -9.47
CA HIS A 175 4.87 -8.95 -10.57
C HIS A 175 3.59 -9.79 -10.47
N MET A 176 2.45 -9.14 -10.63
CA MET A 176 1.13 -9.80 -10.69
C MET A 176 0.28 -9.20 -11.81
N SER A 177 -0.77 -9.89 -12.22
CA SER A 177 -1.87 -9.25 -12.94
C SER A 177 -2.64 -8.30 -12.01
N VAL A 178 -3.39 -7.37 -12.57
CA VAL A 178 -4.25 -6.45 -11.81
C VAL A 178 -5.30 -7.25 -11.01
N GLU A 179 -5.89 -8.24 -11.64
CA GLU A 179 -6.92 -9.12 -11.06
C GLU A 179 -6.35 -9.93 -9.89
N ASP A 180 -5.17 -10.54 -10.07
CA ASP A 180 -4.52 -11.32 -9.00
C ASP A 180 -4.12 -10.42 -7.83
N HIS A 181 -3.61 -9.21 -8.10
CA HIS A 181 -3.29 -8.23 -7.07
C HIS A 181 -4.52 -7.88 -6.23
N ASP A 182 -5.60 -7.44 -6.88
CA ASP A 182 -6.79 -6.97 -6.16
C ASP A 182 -7.49 -8.11 -5.41
N ALA A 183 -7.49 -9.34 -5.96
CA ALA A 183 -8.00 -10.53 -5.29
C ALA A 183 -7.12 -10.93 -4.08
N ALA A 184 -5.79 -10.96 -4.25
CA ALA A 184 -4.86 -11.32 -3.17
C ALA A 184 -4.95 -10.32 -2.02
N LEU A 185 -4.96 -9.01 -2.31
CA LEU A 185 -5.04 -7.96 -1.30
C LEU A 185 -6.44 -7.89 -0.64
N ALA A 186 -7.51 -8.22 -1.38
CA ALA A 186 -8.83 -8.37 -0.77
C ALA A 186 -8.80 -9.42 0.35
N ALA A 187 -8.22 -10.58 0.11
CA ALA A 187 -8.16 -11.67 1.08
C ALA A 187 -7.14 -11.42 2.21
N SER A 188 -5.93 -10.92 1.90
CA SER A 188 -4.82 -10.84 2.86
C SER A 188 -4.77 -9.54 3.66
N SER A 189 -5.41 -8.47 3.19
CA SER A 189 -5.38 -7.15 3.81
C SER A 189 -6.79 -6.57 4.04
N HIS A 190 -7.62 -6.50 3.00
CA HIS A 190 -8.87 -5.75 3.09
C HIS A 190 -9.90 -6.46 3.97
N VAL A 191 -10.14 -7.76 3.77
CA VAL A 191 -11.06 -8.55 4.63
C VAL A 191 -10.62 -8.56 6.09
N PRO A 192 -9.34 -8.75 6.46
CA PRO A 192 -8.90 -8.59 7.85
C PRO A 192 -9.31 -7.25 8.48
N HIS A 193 -9.23 -6.13 7.75
CA HIS A 193 -9.69 -4.84 8.25
C HIS A 193 -11.23 -4.78 8.37
N MET A 194 -11.98 -5.32 7.39
CA MET A 194 -13.45 -5.40 7.48
C MET A 194 -13.88 -6.22 8.69
N VAL A 195 -13.21 -7.33 8.96
CA VAL A 195 -13.46 -8.17 10.15
C VAL A 195 -13.14 -7.40 11.44
N ALA A 196 -12.03 -6.66 11.50
CA ALA A 196 -11.68 -5.85 12.66
C ALA A 196 -12.70 -4.74 12.92
N TYR A 197 -13.18 -4.05 11.88
CA TYR A 197 -14.24 -3.06 11.99
C TYR A 197 -15.57 -3.68 12.45
N ALA A 198 -15.97 -4.82 11.86
CA ALA A 198 -17.20 -5.51 12.22
C ALA A 198 -17.16 -6.02 13.67
N LEU A 199 -16.03 -6.62 14.09
CA LEU A 199 -15.80 -7.05 15.47
C LEU A 199 -15.89 -5.87 16.44
N THR A 200 -15.21 -4.77 16.13
CA THR A 200 -15.21 -3.57 16.97
C THR A 200 -16.62 -2.98 17.09
N SER A 201 -17.37 -2.92 15.98
CA SER A 201 -18.75 -2.45 15.96
C SER A 201 -19.66 -3.35 16.81
N MET A 202 -19.56 -4.68 16.69
CA MET A 202 -20.33 -5.63 17.51
C MET A 202 -20.08 -5.43 19.00
N LEU A 203 -18.84 -5.11 19.39
CA LEU A 203 -18.45 -4.95 20.80
C LEU A 203 -18.84 -3.58 21.37
N ALA A 204 -18.98 -2.53 20.53
CA ALA A 204 -19.20 -1.17 20.94
C ALA A 204 -20.51 -0.98 21.73
N ASP A 205 -21.59 -1.62 21.27
CA ASP A 205 -22.93 -1.47 21.82
C ASP A 205 -23.35 -2.63 22.75
N HIS A 206 -22.36 -3.46 23.18
CA HIS A 206 -22.66 -4.62 24.00
C HIS A 206 -22.88 -4.24 25.47
N GLU A 207 -24.01 -4.64 26.06
CA GLU A 207 -24.43 -4.28 27.45
C GLU A 207 -23.38 -4.61 28.51
N LEU A 208 -22.60 -5.69 28.33
CA LEU A 208 -21.55 -6.11 29.28
C LEU A 208 -20.21 -5.40 29.09
N SER A 209 -20.13 -4.42 28.17
CA SER A 209 -18.90 -3.65 27.88
C SER A 209 -17.64 -4.53 27.69
N PRO A 210 -17.66 -5.56 26.82
CA PRO A 210 -16.58 -6.56 26.73
C PRO A 210 -15.21 -5.96 26.37
N MET A 211 -15.16 -4.77 25.78
CA MET A 211 -13.91 -4.02 25.53
C MET A 211 -13.10 -3.77 26.82
N GLN A 212 -13.75 -3.67 27.98
CA GLN A 212 -13.09 -3.45 29.27
C GLN A 212 -12.47 -4.74 29.85
N HIS A 213 -12.88 -5.89 29.30
CA HIS A 213 -12.42 -7.22 29.75
C HIS A 213 -11.52 -7.91 28.74
N GLY A 214 -11.15 -7.22 27.66
CA GLY A 214 -10.33 -7.76 26.58
C GLY A 214 -8.86 -7.89 26.96
N GLY A 215 -8.27 -9.03 26.61
CA GLY A 215 -6.82 -9.26 26.70
C GLY A 215 -6.10 -8.98 25.37
N GLY A 216 -4.89 -9.55 25.26
CA GLY A 216 -4.02 -9.37 24.07
C GLY A 216 -4.71 -9.77 22.76
N ALA A 217 -5.46 -10.87 22.75
CA ALA A 217 -6.18 -11.31 21.55
C ALA A 217 -7.16 -10.26 21.02
N LEU A 218 -7.95 -9.63 21.90
CA LEU A 218 -8.88 -8.58 21.49
C LEU A 218 -8.14 -7.36 20.97
N ARG A 219 -7.08 -6.92 21.68
CA ARG A 219 -6.24 -5.79 21.25
C ARG A 219 -5.67 -6.05 19.85
N ASP A 220 -5.12 -7.23 19.60
CA ASP A 220 -4.46 -7.54 18.34
C ASP A 220 -5.46 -7.63 17.18
N MET A 221 -6.64 -8.22 17.44
CA MET A 221 -7.71 -8.33 16.44
C MET A 221 -8.40 -6.99 16.12
N THR A 222 -8.44 -6.04 17.05
CA THR A 222 -9.12 -4.75 16.85
C THR A 222 -8.17 -3.59 16.54
N ARG A 223 -6.85 -3.76 16.70
CA ARG A 223 -5.86 -2.70 16.51
C ARG A 223 -5.99 -2.02 15.16
N ILE A 224 -6.16 -2.78 14.10
CA ILE A 224 -6.24 -2.24 12.73
C ILE A 224 -7.57 -1.52 12.44
N ALA A 225 -8.59 -1.65 13.27
CA ALA A 225 -9.82 -0.85 13.18
C ALA A 225 -9.61 0.63 13.58
N ALA A 226 -8.45 0.99 14.14
CA ALA A 226 -8.07 2.38 14.41
C ALA A 226 -7.46 3.11 13.20
N SER A 227 -7.38 2.47 12.04
CA SER A 227 -6.87 3.04 10.80
C SER A 227 -7.78 4.16 10.26
N ASP A 228 -7.22 5.01 9.38
CA ASP A 228 -7.94 6.15 8.80
C ASP A 228 -9.23 5.71 8.07
N PRO A 229 -10.42 6.18 8.49
CA PRO A 229 -11.69 5.72 7.92
C PRO A 229 -11.91 6.19 6.49
N LEU A 230 -11.32 7.33 6.07
CA LEU A 230 -11.44 7.83 4.70
C LEU A 230 -10.67 6.93 3.73
N MET A 231 -9.43 6.58 4.08
CA MET A 231 -8.62 5.65 3.30
C MET A 231 -9.31 4.29 3.14
N TRP A 232 -9.87 3.75 4.22
CA TRP A 232 -10.53 2.44 4.18
C TRP A 232 -11.87 2.45 3.46
N ARG A 233 -12.60 3.58 3.51
CA ARG A 233 -13.77 3.79 2.63
C ARG A 233 -13.36 3.70 1.16
N ASP A 234 -12.30 4.40 0.77
CA ASP A 234 -11.84 4.44 -0.62
C ASP A 234 -11.38 3.05 -1.08
N ILE A 235 -10.63 2.31 -0.26
CA ILE A 235 -10.24 0.92 -0.55
C ILE A 235 -11.47 0.03 -0.72
N ALA A 236 -12.45 0.14 0.19
CA ALA A 236 -13.67 -0.67 0.13
C ALA A 236 -14.50 -0.41 -1.14
N LEU A 237 -14.51 0.83 -1.64
CA LEU A 237 -15.22 1.20 -2.85
C LEU A 237 -14.45 0.83 -4.12
N THR A 238 -13.14 1.03 -4.14
CA THR A 238 -12.30 0.84 -5.32
C THR A 238 -11.91 -0.62 -5.56
N ASN A 239 -11.95 -1.50 -4.54
CA ASN A 239 -11.78 -2.95 -4.67
C ASN A 239 -13.03 -3.74 -4.25
N ARG A 240 -14.21 -3.15 -4.46
CA ARG A 240 -15.49 -3.63 -3.96
C ARG A 240 -15.78 -5.10 -4.29
N ASP A 241 -15.66 -5.50 -5.53
CA ASP A 241 -16.12 -6.82 -5.99
C ASP A 241 -15.19 -7.93 -5.48
N ALA A 242 -13.89 -7.72 -5.47
CA ALA A 242 -12.93 -8.66 -4.87
C ALA A 242 -13.11 -8.76 -3.34
N ILE A 243 -13.37 -7.64 -2.66
CA ILE A 243 -13.65 -7.62 -1.22
C ILE A 243 -14.93 -8.41 -0.92
N LEU A 244 -16.01 -8.19 -1.65
CA LEU A 244 -17.27 -8.94 -1.45
C LEU A 244 -17.08 -10.44 -1.67
N THR A 245 -16.35 -10.83 -2.71
CA THR A 245 -16.02 -12.25 -2.96
C THR A 245 -15.23 -12.86 -1.80
N ALA A 246 -14.23 -12.15 -1.28
CA ALA A 246 -13.43 -12.63 -0.16
C ALA A 246 -14.22 -12.63 1.18
N MET A 247 -15.14 -11.68 1.38
CA MET A 247 -16.06 -11.66 2.53
C MET A 247 -17.05 -12.83 2.48
N ASP A 248 -17.56 -13.18 1.32
CA ASP A 248 -18.46 -14.35 1.15
C ASP A 248 -17.72 -15.65 1.50
N ALA A 249 -16.48 -15.80 1.07
CA ALA A 249 -15.63 -16.94 1.47
C ALA A 249 -15.39 -16.98 2.98
N MET A 250 -15.10 -15.84 3.60
CA MET A 250 -14.93 -15.73 5.06
C MET A 250 -16.23 -16.07 5.81
N ALA A 251 -17.38 -15.62 5.31
CA ALA A 251 -18.70 -15.95 5.89
C ALA A 251 -18.98 -17.44 5.85
N GLN A 252 -18.63 -18.14 4.78
CA GLN A 252 -18.77 -19.59 4.66
C GLN A 252 -17.92 -20.35 5.72
N GLU A 253 -16.66 -19.95 5.90
CA GLU A 253 -15.80 -20.55 6.93
C GLU A 253 -16.32 -20.26 8.36
N HIS A 254 -16.84 -19.06 8.58
CA HIS A 254 -17.46 -18.69 9.86
C HIS A 254 -18.74 -19.51 10.14
N ASP A 255 -19.61 -19.70 9.15
CA ASP A 255 -20.83 -20.51 9.29
C ASP A 255 -20.49 -21.99 9.46
N HIS A 256 -19.45 -22.51 8.81
CA HIS A 256 -18.95 -23.85 9.04
C HIS A 256 -18.52 -24.04 10.50
N LEU A 257 -17.64 -23.15 11.00
CA LEU A 257 -17.20 -23.21 12.41
C LEU A 257 -18.38 -23.08 13.39
N ARG A 258 -19.33 -22.18 13.11
CA ARG A 258 -20.57 -22.04 13.90
C ARG A 258 -21.38 -23.34 13.94
N THR A 259 -21.48 -24.07 12.83
CA THR A 259 -22.17 -25.36 12.75
C THR A 259 -21.49 -26.40 13.62
N LEU A 260 -20.16 -26.55 13.50
CA LEU A 260 -19.39 -27.48 14.34
C LEU A 260 -19.61 -27.23 15.85
N ILE A 261 -19.63 -25.96 16.25
CA ILE A 261 -19.87 -25.57 17.65
C ILE A 261 -21.31 -25.91 18.07
N ALA A 262 -22.30 -25.64 17.20
CA ALA A 262 -23.70 -25.92 17.49
C ALA A 262 -24.00 -27.43 17.62
N GLU A 263 -23.30 -28.26 16.85
CA GLU A 263 -23.41 -29.72 16.90
C GLU A 263 -22.61 -30.33 18.04
N THR A 264 -21.81 -29.53 18.78
CA THR A 264 -20.93 -29.96 19.86
C THR A 264 -19.97 -31.10 19.48
N ASP A 265 -19.54 -31.12 18.21
CA ASP A 265 -18.59 -32.10 17.68
C ASP A 265 -17.15 -31.68 18.04
N GLY A 266 -16.69 -32.14 19.21
CA GLY A 266 -15.38 -31.78 19.73
C GLY A 266 -14.23 -32.24 18.83
N ASP A 267 -14.33 -33.41 18.21
CA ASP A 267 -13.28 -33.97 17.36
C ASP A 267 -13.17 -33.19 16.05
N ALA A 268 -14.31 -32.82 15.45
CA ALA A 268 -14.33 -31.99 14.26
C ALA A 268 -13.81 -30.55 14.53
N ILE A 269 -14.17 -29.94 15.65
CA ILE A 269 -13.66 -28.65 16.10
C ILE A 269 -12.14 -28.71 16.29
N GLU A 270 -11.61 -29.72 16.98
CA GLU A 270 -10.16 -29.89 17.17
C GLU A 270 -9.44 -30.03 15.82
N THR A 271 -9.98 -30.83 14.91
CA THR A 271 -9.44 -31.04 13.57
C THR A 271 -9.38 -29.70 12.78
N PHE A 272 -10.47 -28.92 12.82
CA PHE A 272 -10.52 -27.61 12.19
C PHE A 272 -9.43 -26.68 12.75
N PHE A 273 -9.31 -26.56 14.06
CA PHE A 273 -8.30 -25.70 14.69
C PHE A 273 -6.87 -26.19 14.45
N ALA A 274 -6.63 -27.51 14.43
CA ALA A 274 -5.33 -28.08 14.12
C ALA A 274 -4.87 -27.72 12.69
N ARG A 275 -5.79 -27.83 11.71
CA ARG A 275 -5.53 -27.38 10.33
C ARG A 275 -5.16 -25.89 10.26
N CYS A 276 -5.94 -25.03 10.90
CA CYS A 276 -5.68 -23.59 10.92
C CYS A 276 -4.30 -23.29 11.54
N ARG A 277 -3.98 -23.92 12.66
CA ARG A 277 -2.68 -23.80 13.33
C ARG A 277 -1.52 -24.22 12.42
N GLU A 278 -1.67 -25.32 11.68
CA GLU A 278 -0.65 -25.80 10.75
C GLU A 278 -0.40 -24.79 9.63
N VAL A 279 -1.47 -24.28 9.00
CA VAL A 279 -1.39 -23.27 7.95
C VAL A 279 -0.70 -22.00 8.46
N ARG A 280 -1.09 -21.49 9.65
CA ARG A 280 -0.50 -20.30 10.24
C ARG A 280 1.01 -20.47 10.50
N ARG A 281 1.42 -21.62 11.04
CA ARG A 281 2.83 -21.92 11.34
C ARG A 281 3.71 -22.05 10.09
N LYS A 282 3.18 -22.56 8.99
CA LYS A 282 3.91 -22.60 7.71
C LYS A 282 4.27 -21.23 7.16
N HIS A 283 3.59 -20.17 7.59
CA HIS A 283 3.79 -18.81 7.11
C HIS A 283 4.37 -17.88 8.20
N ASP A 284 4.93 -18.47 9.27
CA ASP A 284 5.45 -17.67 10.38
C ASP A 284 6.61 -16.76 9.95
N ASP A 285 7.52 -17.26 9.15
CA ASP A 285 8.67 -16.51 8.65
C ASP A 285 8.26 -15.29 7.79
N ILE A 286 7.11 -15.38 7.11
CA ILE A 286 6.57 -14.29 6.28
C ILE A 286 5.82 -13.28 7.15
N LEU A 287 5.00 -13.79 8.09
CA LEU A 287 4.10 -12.97 8.90
C LEU A 287 4.76 -12.36 10.13
N ASN A 288 5.81 -13.00 10.64
CA ASN A 288 6.67 -12.52 11.72
C ASN A 288 8.14 -12.54 11.25
N PRO A 289 8.53 -11.71 10.27
CA PRO A 289 9.94 -11.63 9.93
C PRO A 289 10.71 -11.23 11.19
N LEU A 290 11.71 -12.05 11.56
CA LEU A 290 12.56 -11.81 12.73
C LEU A 290 13.07 -10.36 12.65
N THR A 291 12.70 -9.54 13.59
CA THR A 291 13.38 -8.28 13.86
C THR A 291 14.82 -8.64 14.20
N SER A 292 15.77 -8.19 13.34
CA SER A 292 17.24 -8.32 13.46
C SER A 292 17.78 -8.99 14.73
N GLU A 293 18.75 -9.86 14.56
CA GLU A 293 19.53 -10.69 15.51
C GLU A 293 19.81 -10.18 16.95
N SER A 294 19.19 -9.11 17.41
CA SER A 294 19.40 -8.54 18.75
C SER A 294 18.51 -9.10 19.86
N GLU A 295 17.52 -9.98 19.54
CA GLU A 295 16.63 -10.62 20.54
C GLU A 295 16.91 -12.12 20.77
N LEU A 296 18.00 -12.66 20.24
CA LEU A 296 18.41 -14.07 20.44
C LEU A 296 19.38 -14.25 21.61
N THR A 297 19.56 -13.23 22.47
CA THR A 297 20.36 -13.37 23.70
C THR A 297 19.56 -12.85 24.91
N ASP A 298 18.67 -13.68 25.41
CA ASP A 298 18.31 -13.78 26.84
C ASP A 298 17.74 -15.17 27.14
#